data_42f2973e838a417dce484afaad35fe42
#
_entry.id   42f2973e838a417dce484afaad35fe42
#
_cell.length_a   1.000
_cell.length_b   1.000
_cell.length_c   1.000
_cell.angle_alpha   90.00
_cell.angle_beta   90.00
_cell.angle_gamma   90.00
#
_symmetry.space_group_name_H-M   'P 1'
#
loop_
_entity.id
_entity.type
_entity.pdbx_description
1 polymer ?
#
loop_
_entity_poly.entity_id
_entity_poly.type
_entity_poly.pdbx_seq_one_letter_code
_entity_poly.pdbx_strand_id
1 'polypeptide(L)'
;MAYVLESFGFGTEHLCASESNRFYHKTKRYIKGIIKRILALLGVRKYKEQEVNRRLNVPRREKRFKSFQDNHTGKKIFMTYSETLHESQSRWKIYDYAVTGSDQVWHNWSHNPEELAFYYLEFMPENKRINYAPSFGFSEFPKSDINFHRKGLQGFRKISCREEEMQKLIMNLTGQESQLVLDPTLLLRPEQWKNFASRPEYDLPDKYILCYFLGSITEEYGHAINEAAGGLPVIHVYDKGSPHAKKDSPEYLTHPGEFLYLFAHADFICTDSFHGAAFSINFGKNFLAFRRKQSGMENMFGRIESLLANTGLTNHIYESGMKIRPDEINHESVNQKLESMRESSMQYLRECLKLKE
;
A
#
# COMPACT_ATOMS: atom_id res chain seq x y z
N MET A 1 -1.72 -5.13 10.05
CA MET A 1 -2.80 -6.07 10.47
C MET A 1 -2.29 -7.08 11.49
N ALA A 2 -1.21 -7.83 11.25
CA ALA A 2 -0.70 -8.81 12.22
C ALA A 2 -0.56 -8.23 13.64
N TYR A 3 0.15 -7.11 13.80
CA TYR A 3 0.28 -6.42 15.09
C TYR A 3 -1.08 -6.13 15.78
N VAL A 4 -2.10 -5.76 15.00
CA VAL A 4 -3.45 -5.52 15.55
C VAL A 4 -4.10 -6.81 16.01
N LEU A 5 -3.99 -7.90 15.23
CA LEU A 5 -4.52 -9.21 15.61
C LEU A 5 -3.80 -9.79 16.84
N GLU A 6 -2.49 -9.59 16.92
CA GLU A 6 -1.67 -10.00 18.07
C GLU A 6 -2.07 -9.23 19.34
N SER A 7 -2.47 -7.96 19.22
CA SER A 7 -2.99 -7.19 20.36
C SER A 7 -4.33 -7.74 20.90
N PHE A 8 -5.05 -8.54 20.09
CA PHE A 8 -6.24 -9.30 20.54
C PHE A 8 -5.91 -10.71 21.06
N GLY A 9 -4.63 -11.07 21.13
CA GLY A 9 -4.19 -12.36 21.63
C GLY A 9 -4.10 -13.48 20.59
N PHE A 10 -4.22 -13.17 19.29
CA PHE A 10 -4.07 -14.16 18.22
C PHE A 10 -2.60 -14.33 17.83
N GLY A 11 -2.17 -15.58 17.64
CA GLY A 11 -0.94 -15.87 16.91
C GLY A 11 -1.18 -15.67 15.40
N THR A 12 -0.24 -15.05 14.69
CA THR A 12 -0.37 -14.75 13.27
C THR A 12 0.66 -15.48 12.41
N GLU A 13 0.23 -15.98 11.26
CA GLU A 13 1.09 -16.50 10.20
C GLU A 13 0.75 -15.80 8.88
N HIS A 14 1.75 -15.53 8.05
CA HIS A 14 1.58 -14.85 6.78
C HIS A 14 1.58 -15.84 5.63
N LEU A 15 0.45 -15.99 4.94
CA LEU A 15 0.37 -16.76 3.73
C LEU A 15 0.82 -15.91 2.53
N CYS A 16 1.97 -16.26 1.97
CA CYS A 16 2.58 -15.59 0.84
C CYS A 16 2.35 -16.42 -0.42
N ALA A 17 1.35 -16.07 -1.21
CA ALA A 17 1.06 -16.76 -2.45
C ALA A 17 1.62 -16.06 -3.69
N SER A 18 1.82 -16.82 -4.76
CA SER A 18 2.30 -16.33 -6.05
C SER A 18 1.74 -17.18 -7.19
N GLU A 19 1.78 -16.66 -8.42
CA GLU A 19 1.45 -17.44 -9.59
C GLU A 19 2.35 -18.67 -9.74
N SER A 20 1.77 -19.78 -10.22
CA SER A 20 2.50 -21.05 -10.49
C SER A 20 3.62 -20.93 -11.50
N ASN A 21 3.63 -19.88 -12.32
CA ASN A 21 4.60 -19.64 -13.39
C ASN A 21 5.87 -18.88 -12.98
N ARG A 22 6.34 -19.06 -11.74
CA ARG A 22 7.63 -18.50 -11.30
C ARG A 22 8.79 -18.83 -12.28
N PHE A 23 8.71 -19.96 -12.98
CA PHE A 23 9.70 -20.38 -13.96
C PHE A 23 9.59 -19.57 -15.26
N TYR A 24 8.39 -19.39 -15.81
CA TYR A 24 8.16 -18.60 -17.03
C TYR A 24 8.53 -17.13 -16.86
N HIS A 25 8.10 -16.51 -15.77
CA HIS A 25 8.48 -15.13 -15.46
C HIS A 25 9.97 -14.97 -15.16
N LYS A 26 10.61 -15.95 -14.49
CA LYS A 26 12.06 -15.99 -14.32
C LYS A 26 12.77 -16.09 -15.68
N THR A 27 12.32 -16.96 -16.56
CA THR A 27 12.92 -17.17 -17.89
C THR A 27 12.76 -15.94 -18.78
N LYS A 28 11.56 -15.33 -18.83
CA LYS A 28 11.31 -14.09 -19.57
C LYS A 28 12.13 -12.92 -19.01
N ARG A 29 12.27 -12.82 -17.69
CA ARG A 29 13.12 -11.83 -17.02
C ARG A 29 14.59 -12.08 -17.29
N TYR A 30 15.01 -13.34 -17.31
CA TYR A 30 16.37 -13.76 -17.62
C TYR A 30 16.76 -13.43 -19.06
N ILE A 31 15.91 -13.76 -20.06
CA ILE A 31 16.12 -13.43 -21.48
C ILE A 31 16.19 -11.92 -21.69
N LYS A 32 15.22 -11.14 -21.12
CA LYS A 32 15.29 -9.68 -21.14
C LYS A 32 16.58 -9.14 -20.50
N GLY A 33 17.06 -9.80 -19.46
CA GLY A 33 18.33 -9.47 -18.81
C GLY A 33 19.54 -9.73 -19.68
N ILE A 34 19.58 -10.84 -20.44
CA ILE A 34 20.65 -11.15 -21.41
C ILE A 34 20.68 -10.11 -22.52
N ILE A 35 19.55 -9.79 -23.13
CA ILE A 35 19.46 -8.77 -24.19
C ILE A 35 19.99 -7.42 -23.70
N LYS A 36 19.60 -6.97 -22.51
CA LYS A 36 20.10 -5.75 -21.90
C LYS A 36 21.61 -5.76 -21.64
N ARG A 37 22.16 -6.93 -21.24
CA ARG A 37 23.62 -7.11 -21.08
C ARG A 37 24.36 -6.98 -22.41
N ILE A 38 23.86 -7.61 -23.48
CA ILE A 38 24.43 -7.50 -24.81
C ILE A 38 24.43 -6.04 -25.28
N LEU A 39 23.30 -5.33 -25.12
CA LEU A 39 23.20 -3.91 -25.48
C LEU A 39 24.12 -3.02 -24.63
N ALA A 40 24.32 -3.33 -23.36
CA ALA A 40 25.29 -2.63 -22.51
C ALA A 40 26.73 -2.89 -22.94
N LEU A 41 27.08 -4.13 -23.33
CA LEU A 41 28.40 -4.48 -23.88
C LEU A 41 28.67 -3.78 -25.23
N LEU A 42 27.64 -3.59 -26.05
CA LEU A 42 27.69 -2.83 -27.30
C LEU A 42 27.81 -1.31 -27.09
N GLY A 43 27.95 -0.85 -25.86
CA GLY A 43 28.22 0.56 -25.56
C GLY A 43 27.01 1.47 -25.50
N VAL A 44 25.78 0.94 -25.56
CA VAL A 44 24.56 1.74 -25.46
C VAL A 44 24.43 2.31 -24.05
N ARG A 45 24.72 3.59 -23.85
CA ARG A 45 24.82 4.29 -22.55
C ARG A 45 23.65 4.00 -21.61
N LYS A 46 22.41 4.09 -22.11
CA LYS A 46 21.18 3.81 -21.32
C LYS A 46 21.16 2.41 -20.70
N TYR A 47 21.71 1.41 -21.38
CA TYR A 47 21.76 0.03 -20.90
C TYR A 47 22.94 -0.22 -19.96
N LYS A 48 24.06 0.52 -20.10
CA LYS A 48 25.17 0.47 -19.13
C LYS A 48 24.73 0.95 -17.74
N GLU A 49 24.07 2.10 -17.66
CA GLU A 49 23.56 2.65 -16.39
C GLU A 49 22.51 1.72 -15.76
N GLN A 50 21.59 1.19 -16.57
CA GLN A 50 20.60 0.23 -16.07
C GLN A 50 21.23 -1.06 -15.54
N GLU A 51 22.30 -1.55 -16.17
CA GLU A 51 22.96 -2.79 -15.73
C GLU A 51 23.77 -2.59 -14.45
N VAL A 52 24.47 -1.44 -14.29
CA VAL A 52 25.16 -1.08 -13.04
C VAL A 52 24.17 -1.01 -11.89
N ASN A 53 23.07 -0.30 -12.07
CA ASN A 53 22.03 -0.16 -11.05
C ASN A 53 21.39 -1.51 -10.70
N ARG A 54 21.17 -2.37 -11.68
CA ARG A 54 20.64 -3.73 -11.45
C ARG A 54 21.58 -4.59 -10.64
N ARG A 55 22.88 -4.47 -10.87
CA ARG A 55 23.90 -5.29 -10.17
C ARG A 55 24.14 -4.86 -8.74
N LEU A 56 24.09 -3.57 -8.47
CA LEU A 56 24.48 -3.03 -7.17
C LEU A 56 23.29 -2.72 -6.26
N ASN A 57 22.37 -1.89 -6.69
CA ASN A 57 21.37 -1.31 -5.80
C ASN A 57 20.06 -2.12 -5.71
N VAL A 58 19.63 -2.79 -6.79
CA VAL A 58 18.39 -3.59 -6.73
C VAL A 58 18.51 -4.76 -5.74
N PRO A 59 19.57 -5.60 -5.79
CA PRO A 59 19.77 -6.65 -4.80
C PRO A 59 19.98 -6.11 -3.38
N ARG A 60 20.68 -4.97 -3.24
CA ARG A 60 20.91 -4.34 -1.93
C ARG A 60 19.61 -3.84 -1.33
N ARG A 61 18.75 -3.18 -2.11
CA ARG A 61 17.41 -2.79 -1.69
C ARG A 61 16.57 -4.00 -1.30
N GLU A 62 16.53 -5.04 -2.13
CA GLU A 62 15.75 -6.27 -1.84
C GLU A 62 16.22 -6.92 -0.53
N LYS A 63 17.52 -6.96 -0.27
CA LYS A 63 18.07 -7.47 0.99
C LYS A 63 17.62 -6.64 2.19
N ARG A 64 17.64 -5.30 2.10
CA ARG A 64 17.20 -4.39 3.18
C ARG A 64 15.70 -4.56 3.48
N PHE A 65 14.87 -4.63 2.44
CA PHE A 65 13.43 -4.90 2.59
C PHE A 65 13.18 -6.28 3.21
N LYS A 66 13.89 -7.30 2.74
CA LYS A 66 13.77 -8.64 3.32
C LYS A 66 14.18 -8.66 4.78
N SER A 67 15.28 -8.04 5.15
CA SER A 67 15.72 -7.92 6.55
C SER A 67 14.65 -7.26 7.42
N PHE A 68 14.07 -6.15 6.96
CA PHE A 68 12.99 -5.50 7.69
C PHE A 68 11.77 -6.42 7.86
N GLN A 69 11.35 -7.09 6.79
CA GLN A 69 10.25 -8.05 6.85
C GLN A 69 10.52 -9.21 7.80
N ASP A 70 11.72 -9.80 7.75
CA ASP A 70 12.07 -10.95 8.59
C ASP A 70 12.10 -10.58 10.09
N ASN A 71 12.38 -9.32 10.42
CA ASN A 71 12.40 -8.82 11.79
C ASN A 71 11.01 -8.41 12.31
N HIS A 72 10.05 -8.10 11.43
CA HIS A 72 8.77 -7.49 11.83
C HIS A 72 7.54 -8.28 11.35
N THR A 73 7.71 -9.38 10.66
CA THR A 73 6.61 -10.26 10.29
C THR A 73 6.82 -11.64 10.90
N GLY A 74 5.74 -12.24 11.37
CA GLY A 74 5.75 -13.58 11.91
C GLY A 74 6.11 -14.66 10.88
N LYS A 75 5.82 -15.91 11.18
CA LYS A 75 6.08 -17.07 10.31
C LYS A 75 5.42 -16.87 8.94
N LYS A 76 6.16 -17.14 7.88
CA LYS A 76 5.71 -17.06 6.49
C LYS A 76 5.51 -18.45 5.89
N ILE A 77 4.38 -18.65 5.26
CA ILE A 77 4.04 -19.86 4.48
C ILE A 77 4.06 -19.45 3.01
N PHE A 78 4.88 -20.12 2.20
CA PHE A 78 5.01 -19.83 0.78
C PHE A 78 4.35 -20.95 -0.04
N MET A 79 3.33 -20.56 -0.81
CA MET A 79 2.57 -21.45 -1.70
C MET A 79 2.25 -20.73 -3.01
N THR A 80 1.82 -21.45 -4.03
CA THR A 80 1.16 -20.85 -5.20
C THR A 80 -0.33 -20.65 -4.90
N TYR A 81 -1.03 -19.85 -5.71
CA TYR A 81 -2.48 -19.72 -5.61
C TYR A 81 -3.16 -21.09 -5.77
N SER A 82 -2.74 -21.84 -6.81
CA SER A 82 -3.28 -23.16 -7.10
C SER A 82 -3.03 -24.16 -5.96
N GLU A 83 -1.80 -24.25 -5.44
CA GLU A 83 -1.49 -25.11 -4.29
C GLU A 83 -2.36 -24.77 -3.08
N THR A 84 -2.58 -23.48 -2.80
CA THR A 84 -3.40 -23.04 -1.68
C THR A 84 -4.86 -23.44 -1.84
N LEU A 85 -5.42 -23.24 -3.03
CA LEU A 85 -6.83 -23.54 -3.31
C LEU A 85 -7.14 -25.04 -3.35
N HIS A 86 -6.18 -25.87 -3.79
CA HIS A 86 -6.34 -27.32 -3.92
C HIS A 86 -5.76 -28.12 -2.74
N GLU A 87 -5.17 -27.43 -1.76
CA GLU A 87 -4.66 -28.08 -0.54
C GLU A 87 -5.79 -28.71 0.27
N SER A 88 -5.48 -29.77 1.00
CA SER A 88 -6.48 -30.47 1.81
C SER A 88 -7.11 -29.54 2.86
N GLN A 89 -8.41 -29.66 3.04
CA GLN A 89 -9.16 -28.91 4.05
C GLN A 89 -8.60 -29.11 5.48
N SER A 90 -7.95 -30.25 5.75
CA SER A 90 -7.35 -30.52 7.04
C SER A 90 -6.23 -29.56 7.40
N ARG A 91 -5.46 -29.08 6.44
CA ARG A 91 -4.39 -28.09 6.63
C ARG A 91 -4.94 -26.76 7.18
N TRP A 92 -6.09 -26.32 6.66
CA TRP A 92 -6.67 -25.02 7.01
C TRP A 92 -7.53 -25.07 8.27
N LYS A 93 -7.93 -26.27 8.73
CA LYS A 93 -8.73 -26.43 9.96
C LYS A 93 -8.01 -25.99 11.23
N ILE A 94 -6.67 -26.01 11.25
CA ILE A 94 -5.87 -25.59 12.41
C ILE A 94 -5.96 -24.09 12.69
N TYR A 95 -6.38 -23.28 11.70
CA TYR A 95 -6.53 -21.83 11.86
C TYR A 95 -7.95 -21.50 12.29
N ASP A 96 -8.08 -20.56 13.22
CA ASP A 96 -9.38 -20.05 13.65
C ASP A 96 -9.99 -19.20 12.57
N TYR A 97 -9.19 -18.34 11.93
CA TYR A 97 -9.60 -17.42 10.88
C TYR A 97 -8.50 -17.27 9.82
N ALA A 98 -8.92 -16.88 8.61
CA ALA A 98 -8.05 -16.28 7.62
C ALA A 98 -8.52 -14.83 7.35
N VAL A 99 -7.58 -13.91 7.27
CA VAL A 99 -7.85 -12.49 7.03
C VAL A 99 -7.23 -12.07 5.71
N THR A 100 -8.03 -11.49 4.81
CA THR A 100 -7.58 -10.89 3.56
C THR A 100 -7.67 -9.37 3.61
N GLY A 101 -6.76 -8.71 2.93
CA GLY A 101 -6.65 -7.24 2.92
C GLY A 101 -5.41 -6.81 3.71
N SER A 102 -5.10 -5.57 3.75
CA SER A 102 -5.74 -4.43 3.06
C SER A 102 -5.23 -4.29 1.62
N ASP A 103 -5.34 -3.06 1.11
CA ASP A 103 -4.90 -2.64 -0.22
C ASP A 103 -5.69 -3.29 -1.36
N GLN A 104 -5.18 -3.23 -2.59
CA GLN A 104 -5.88 -3.61 -3.82
C GLN A 104 -5.87 -5.13 -4.06
N VAL A 105 -6.15 -5.92 -3.02
CA VAL A 105 -6.16 -7.38 -3.10
C VAL A 105 -7.31 -7.94 -3.94
N TRP A 106 -8.35 -7.13 -4.19
CA TRP A 106 -9.48 -7.53 -5.04
C TRP A 106 -9.40 -6.93 -6.45
N HIS A 107 -8.25 -6.35 -6.81
CA HIS A 107 -7.93 -6.00 -8.19
C HIS A 107 -7.29 -7.19 -8.89
N ASN A 108 -7.88 -7.66 -9.99
CA ASN A 108 -7.34 -8.79 -10.76
C ASN A 108 -6.15 -8.36 -11.65
N TRP A 109 -5.01 -8.06 -11.03
CA TRP A 109 -3.81 -7.57 -11.73
C TRP A 109 -3.21 -8.54 -12.73
N SER A 110 -3.33 -9.84 -12.47
CA SER A 110 -2.76 -10.89 -13.30
C SER A 110 -3.76 -11.46 -14.30
N HIS A 111 -5.03 -11.06 -14.24
CA HIS A 111 -6.14 -11.70 -14.96
C HIS A 111 -6.22 -13.21 -14.69
N ASN A 112 -5.85 -13.61 -13.47
CA ASN A 112 -5.86 -14.99 -13.02
C ASN A 112 -7.02 -15.23 -12.04
N PRO A 113 -8.00 -16.09 -12.39
CA PRO A 113 -9.11 -16.41 -11.49
C PRO A 113 -8.67 -17.00 -10.14
N GLU A 114 -7.57 -17.75 -10.11
CA GLU A 114 -7.03 -18.33 -8.87
C GLU A 114 -6.50 -17.24 -7.91
N GLU A 115 -5.99 -16.11 -8.44
CA GLU A 115 -5.59 -14.96 -7.63
C GLU A 115 -6.79 -14.36 -6.89
N LEU A 116 -7.90 -14.12 -7.60
CA LEU A 116 -9.13 -13.62 -6.97
C LEU A 116 -9.69 -14.62 -5.97
N ALA A 117 -9.79 -15.91 -6.32
CA ALA A 117 -10.26 -16.96 -5.43
C ALA A 117 -9.40 -17.05 -4.15
N PHE A 118 -8.08 -16.89 -4.28
CA PHE A 118 -7.16 -16.83 -3.15
C PHE A 118 -7.46 -15.63 -2.24
N TYR A 119 -7.59 -14.43 -2.81
CA TYR A 119 -7.86 -13.22 -2.02
C TYR A 119 -9.32 -13.15 -1.50
N TYR A 120 -10.24 -13.92 -2.08
CA TYR A 120 -11.57 -14.17 -1.50
C TYR A 120 -11.57 -15.31 -0.47
N LEU A 121 -10.39 -15.86 -0.16
CA LEU A 121 -10.19 -16.92 0.84
C LEU A 121 -11.02 -18.19 0.54
N GLU A 122 -11.23 -18.54 -0.74
CA GLU A 122 -12.08 -19.68 -1.11
C GLU A 122 -11.55 -21.02 -0.59
N PHE A 123 -10.30 -21.10 -0.18
CA PHE A 123 -9.70 -22.26 0.47
C PHE A 123 -10.13 -22.45 1.94
N MET A 124 -10.73 -21.43 2.56
CA MET A 124 -11.21 -21.46 3.94
C MET A 124 -12.73 -21.69 4.00
N PRO A 125 -13.26 -22.32 5.06
CA PRO A 125 -14.70 -22.30 5.34
C PRO A 125 -15.23 -20.87 5.51
N GLU A 126 -16.42 -20.57 4.98
CA GLU A 126 -16.98 -19.21 4.97
C GLU A 126 -17.06 -18.55 6.35
N ASN A 127 -17.40 -19.34 7.38
CA ASN A 127 -17.49 -18.84 8.76
C ASN A 127 -16.14 -18.48 9.40
N LYS A 128 -15.03 -18.74 8.71
CA LYS A 128 -13.65 -18.42 9.11
C LYS A 128 -12.99 -17.34 8.21
N ARG A 129 -13.72 -16.85 7.20
CA ARG A 129 -13.22 -15.81 6.28
C ARG A 129 -13.48 -14.43 6.84
N ILE A 130 -12.46 -13.63 6.95
CA ILE A 130 -12.52 -12.22 7.33
C ILE A 130 -11.83 -11.39 6.25
N ASN A 131 -12.44 -10.29 5.86
CA ASN A 131 -11.79 -9.27 5.06
C ASN A 131 -11.59 -8.02 5.92
N TYR A 132 -10.50 -7.30 5.67
CA TYR A 132 -10.25 -6.03 6.34
C TYR A 132 -9.66 -4.99 5.39
N ALA A 133 -10.39 -3.90 5.17
CA ALA A 133 -9.99 -2.76 4.35
C ALA A 133 -9.46 -3.13 2.94
N PRO A 134 -10.01 -4.15 2.25
CA PRO A 134 -9.63 -4.42 0.87
C PRO A 134 -10.04 -3.25 -0.04
N SER A 135 -9.46 -3.20 -1.24
CA SER A 135 -9.85 -2.27 -2.29
C SER A 135 -9.91 -2.98 -3.64
N PHE A 136 -10.83 -2.56 -4.50
CA PHE A 136 -10.84 -2.98 -5.90
C PHE A 136 -9.83 -2.19 -6.74
N GLY A 137 -9.56 -0.92 -6.39
CA GLY A 137 -8.69 -0.04 -7.17
C GLY A 137 -9.28 0.41 -8.51
N PHE A 138 -10.60 0.25 -8.70
CA PHE A 138 -11.37 0.71 -9.84
C PHE A 138 -12.75 1.21 -9.39
N SER A 139 -13.38 2.03 -10.23
CA SER A 139 -14.71 2.61 -10.01
C SER A 139 -15.86 1.84 -10.72
N GLU A 140 -15.52 0.85 -11.54
CA GLU A 140 -16.47 0.00 -12.24
C GLU A 140 -15.91 -1.42 -12.39
N PHE A 141 -16.77 -2.44 -12.20
CA PHE A 141 -16.34 -3.83 -12.36
C PHE A 141 -16.03 -4.18 -13.81
N PRO A 142 -14.86 -4.76 -14.10
CA PRO A 142 -14.60 -5.36 -15.40
C PRO A 142 -15.64 -6.44 -15.69
N LYS A 143 -16.22 -6.41 -16.89
CA LYS A 143 -17.29 -7.37 -17.29
C LYS A 143 -16.86 -8.83 -17.15
N SER A 144 -15.58 -9.13 -17.39
CA SER A 144 -15.00 -10.46 -17.24
C SER A 144 -15.03 -10.98 -15.81
N ASP A 145 -14.92 -10.09 -14.81
CA ASP A 145 -14.64 -10.48 -13.44
C ASP A 145 -15.87 -10.32 -12.53
N ILE A 146 -16.96 -9.75 -13.04
CA ILE A 146 -18.15 -9.39 -12.25
C ILE A 146 -18.75 -10.57 -11.49
N ASN A 147 -18.79 -11.75 -12.09
CA ASN A 147 -19.34 -12.96 -11.46
C ASN A 147 -18.38 -13.50 -10.37
N PHE A 148 -17.07 -13.39 -10.58
CA PHE A 148 -16.07 -13.74 -9.57
C PHE A 148 -16.20 -12.84 -8.35
N HIS A 149 -16.29 -11.53 -8.55
CA HIS A 149 -16.48 -10.58 -7.46
C HIS A 149 -17.78 -10.82 -6.70
N ARG A 150 -18.90 -11.05 -7.43
CA ARG A 150 -20.19 -11.36 -6.79
C ARG A 150 -20.10 -12.60 -5.90
N LYS A 151 -19.59 -13.70 -6.43
CA LYS A 151 -19.40 -14.97 -5.68
C LYS A 151 -18.46 -14.78 -4.49
N GLY A 152 -17.33 -14.13 -4.72
CA GLY A 152 -16.32 -13.91 -3.67
C GLY A 152 -16.84 -13.08 -2.50
N LEU A 153 -17.56 -11.98 -2.80
CA LEU A 153 -18.17 -11.12 -1.78
C LEU A 153 -19.22 -11.86 -0.96
N GLN A 154 -20.06 -12.67 -1.60
CA GLN A 154 -21.09 -13.47 -0.93
C GLN A 154 -20.50 -14.51 0.05
N GLY A 155 -19.24 -14.88 -0.12
CA GLY A 155 -18.52 -15.77 0.80
C GLY A 155 -18.12 -15.14 2.14
N PHE A 156 -18.34 -13.84 2.34
CA PHE A 156 -18.06 -13.16 3.61
C PHE A 156 -19.35 -12.86 4.37
N ARG A 157 -19.32 -13.13 5.66
CA ARG A 157 -20.43 -12.80 6.57
C ARG A 157 -20.59 -11.29 6.77
N LYS A 158 -19.49 -10.56 6.84
CA LYS A 158 -19.43 -9.11 6.92
C LYS A 158 -18.38 -8.62 5.92
N ILE A 159 -18.64 -7.48 5.31
CA ILE A 159 -17.72 -6.88 4.35
C ILE A 159 -17.27 -5.52 4.87
N SER A 160 -15.97 -5.26 4.81
CA SER A 160 -15.41 -3.94 5.03
C SER A 160 -14.79 -3.39 3.75
N CYS A 161 -14.64 -2.10 3.69
CA CYS A 161 -13.93 -1.39 2.63
C CYS A 161 -13.31 -0.11 3.20
N ARG A 162 -12.40 0.49 2.48
CA ARG A 162 -11.74 1.74 2.90
C ARG A 162 -12.13 2.96 2.09
N GLU A 163 -13.01 2.79 1.08
CA GLU A 163 -13.53 3.86 0.23
C GLU A 163 -15.05 3.77 0.14
N GLU A 164 -15.73 4.94 0.19
CA GLU A 164 -17.18 5.01 0.04
C GLU A 164 -17.67 4.56 -1.34
N GLU A 165 -16.89 4.82 -2.38
CA GLU A 165 -17.21 4.36 -3.74
C GLU A 165 -17.31 2.83 -3.80
N MET A 166 -16.43 2.14 -3.08
CA MET A 166 -16.45 0.69 -2.98
C MET A 166 -17.71 0.17 -2.26
N GLN A 167 -18.23 0.89 -1.25
CA GLN A 167 -19.49 0.52 -0.59
C GLN A 167 -20.65 0.50 -1.61
N LYS A 168 -20.72 1.53 -2.48
CA LYS A 168 -21.73 1.61 -3.56
C LYS A 168 -21.58 0.46 -4.54
N LEU A 169 -20.35 0.13 -4.93
CA LEU A 169 -20.08 -0.99 -5.86
C LEU A 169 -20.53 -2.33 -5.24
N ILE A 170 -20.23 -2.60 -3.97
CA ILE A 170 -20.62 -3.82 -3.27
C ILE A 170 -22.13 -3.90 -3.19
N MET A 171 -22.80 -2.84 -2.75
CA MET A 171 -24.27 -2.80 -2.65
C MET A 171 -24.92 -3.06 -3.99
N ASN A 172 -24.46 -2.39 -5.05
CA ASN A 172 -25.02 -2.56 -6.40
C ASN A 172 -24.81 -3.98 -6.96
N LEU A 173 -23.68 -4.62 -6.62
CA LEU A 173 -23.37 -5.95 -7.14
C LEU A 173 -24.03 -7.09 -6.37
N THR A 174 -24.17 -6.97 -5.05
CA THR A 174 -24.55 -8.07 -4.17
C THR A 174 -25.80 -7.82 -3.34
N GLY A 175 -26.22 -6.57 -3.19
CA GLY A 175 -27.25 -6.16 -2.24
C GLY A 175 -26.78 -6.19 -0.76
N GLN A 176 -25.49 -6.45 -0.50
CA GLN A 176 -24.94 -6.50 0.86
C GLN A 176 -24.41 -5.13 1.29
N GLU A 177 -24.64 -4.81 2.55
CA GLU A 177 -24.00 -3.67 3.19
C GLU A 177 -22.51 -3.96 3.47
N SER A 178 -21.71 -2.91 3.45
CA SER A 178 -20.29 -2.97 3.84
C SER A 178 -19.94 -1.84 4.78
N GLN A 179 -19.04 -2.09 5.71
CA GLN A 179 -18.58 -1.10 6.68
C GLN A 179 -17.33 -0.38 6.19
N LEU A 180 -17.36 0.95 6.22
CA LEU A 180 -16.17 1.77 5.99
C LEU A 180 -15.23 1.63 7.18
N VAL A 181 -13.97 1.24 6.93
CA VAL A 181 -12.95 1.08 7.96
C VAL A 181 -11.65 1.76 7.54
N LEU A 182 -10.83 2.12 8.50
CA LEU A 182 -9.50 2.68 8.23
C LEU A 182 -8.56 1.65 7.60
N ASP A 183 -7.70 2.11 6.72
CA ASP A 183 -6.53 1.30 6.32
C ASP A 183 -5.70 0.92 7.57
N PRO A 184 -5.13 -0.30 7.64
CA PRO A 184 -4.32 -0.73 8.79
C PRO A 184 -3.20 0.23 9.18
N THR A 185 -2.68 1.03 8.25
CA THR A 185 -1.66 2.04 8.54
C THR A 185 -2.15 3.15 9.46
N LEU A 186 -3.46 3.37 9.51
CA LEU A 186 -4.10 4.36 10.37
C LEU A 186 -4.64 3.78 11.68
N LEU A 187 -4.69 2.45 11.83
CA LEU A 187 -5.09 1.81 13.10
C LEU A 187 -4.04 1.99 14.19
N LEU A 188 -2.76 1.96 13.83
CA LEU A 188 -1.69 2.22 14.77
C LEU A 188 -1.47 3.73 14.91
N ARG A 189 -1.27 4.14 16.16
CA ARG A 189 -0.92 5.54 16.48
C ARG A 189 0.54 5.85 16.16
N PRO A 190 0.91 7.12 16.04
CA PRO A 190 2.30 7.54 15.74
C PRO A 190 3.34 6.89 16.64
N GLU A 191 3.05 6.78 17.95
CA GLU A 191 3.96 6.21 18.94
C GLU A 191 4.23 4.73 18.69
N GLN A 192 3.23 3.99 18.21
CA GLN A 192 3.38 2.57 17.86
C GLN A 192 4.20 2.41 16.59
N TRP A 193 4.02 3.31 15.59
CA TRP A 193 4.83 3.31 14.38
C TRP A 193 6.30 3.66 14.61
N LYS A 194 6.60 4.51 15.62
CA LYS A 194 7.99 4.84 16.01
C LYS A 194 8.80 3.61 16.40
N ASN A 195 8.16 2.55 16.92
CA ASN A 195 8.86 1.31 17.27
C ASN A 195 9.39 0.54 16.03
N PHE A 196 8.89 0.84 14.86
CA PHE A 196 9.33 0.27 13.58
C PHE A 196 10.23 1.22 12.79
N ALA A 197 10.33 2.48 13.21
CA ALA A 197 11.09 3.51 12.51
C ALA A 197 12.59 3.38 12.81
N SER A 198 13.41 3.64 11.81
CA SER A 198 14.87 3.73 11.95
C SER A 198 15.41 4.87 11.11
N ARG A 199 16.38 5.63 11.65
CA ARG A 199 17.00 6.72 10.91
C ARG A 199 17.73 6.17 9.68
N PRO A 200 17.64 6.84 8.51
CA PRO A 200 18.43 6.50 7.33
C PRO A 200 19.94 6.51 7.62
N GLU A 201 20.69 5.62 6.97
CA GLU A 201 22.15 5.52 7.11
C GLU A 201 22.90 6.64 6.37
N TYR A 202 22.22 7.36 5.45
CA TYR A 202 22.79 8.51 4.73
C TYR A 202 22.59 9.82 5.48
N ASP A 203 23.38 10.82 5.13
CA ASP A 203 23.28 12.15 5.72
C ASP A 203 21.90 12.75 5.44
N LEU A 204 21.20 13.06 6.51
CA LEU A 204 19.87 13.63 6.46
C LEU A 204 19.92 15.05 7.06
N PRO A 205 19.50 16.08 6.32
CA PRO A 205 19.41 17.44 6.84
C PRO A 205 18.40 17.54 7.99
N ASP A 206 18.61 18.46 8.91
CA ASP A 206 17.72 18.66 10.07
C ASP A 206 16.30 19.06 9.66
N LYS A 207 16.18 19.81 8.58
CA LYS A 207 14.90 20.23 7.97
C LYS A 207 14.87 19.86 6.51
N TYR A 208 13.77 19.27 6.05
CA TYR A 208 13.61 18.86 4.67
C TYR A 208 12.14 18.71 4.26
N ILE A 209 11.91 18.82 2.97
CA ILE A 209 10.65 18.42 2.33
C ILE A 209 10.76 16.98 1.87
N LEU A 210 9.77 16.16 2.17
CA LEU A 210 9.70 14.77 1.72
C LEU A 210 8.82 14.64 0.49
N CYS A 211 9.34 14.03 -0.58
CA CYS A 211 8.61 13.68 -1.78
C CYS A 211 8.46 12.17 -1.91
N TYR A 212 7.23 11.68 -1.97
CA TYR A 212 6.91 10.29 -2.23
C TYR A 212 5.88 10.17 -3.36
N PHE A 213 6.36 9.95 -4.57
CA PHE A 213 5.54 9.84 -5.78
C PHE A 213 5.69 8.45 -6.42
N LEU A 214 4.57 7.85 -6.76
CA LEU A 214 4.50 6.58 -7.49
C LEU A 214 4.39 6.81 -9.00
N GLY A 215 3.72 7.89 -9.42
CA GLY A 215 3.61 8.34 -10.80
C GLY A 215 4.72 9.32 -11.22
N SER A 216 4.53 9.96 -12.34
CA SER A 216 5.47 10.96 -12.87
C SER A 216 5.33 12.30 -12.15
N ILE A 217 6.45 12.94 -11.86
CA ILE A 217 6.50 14.32 -11.43
C ILE A 217 6.56 15.18 -12.70
N THR A 218 5.48 15.91 -13.00
CA THR A 218 5.41 16.84 -14.12
C THR A 218 6.21 18.10 -13.82
N GLU A 219 6.44 18.96 -14.83
CA GLU A 219 7.08 20.26 -14.63
C GLU A 219 6.29 21.14 -13.65
N GLU A 220 4.95 21.18 -13.79
CA GLU A 220 4.05 21.85 -12.87
C GLU A 220 4.20 21.35 -11.43
N TYR A 221 4.25 20.03 -11.24
CA TYR A 221 4.45 19.43 -9.90
C TYR A 221 5.84 19.74 -9.35
N GLY A 222 6.86 19.76 -10.22
CA GLY A 222 8.21 20.16 -9.85
C GLY A 222 8.28 21.62 -9.35
N HIS A 223 7.56 22.53 -10.00
CA HIS A 223 7.44 23.90 -9.54
C HIS A 223 6.74 24.00 -8.19
N ALA A 224 5.61 23.32 -8.02
CA ALA A 224 4.88 23.28 -6.74
C ALA A 224 5.73 22.70 -5.60
N ILE A 225 6.49 21.63 -5.86
CA ILE A 225 7.40 21.03 -4.87
C ILE A 225 8.52 22.02 -4.48
N ASN A 226 9.11 22.71 -5.44
CA ASN A 226 10.17 23.70 -5.19
C ASN A 226 9.62 24.91 -4.39
N GLU A 227 8.42 25.37 -4.70
CA GLU A 227 7.73 26.42 -3.94
C GLU A 227 7.43 25.94 -2.52
N ALA A 228 6.91 24.71 -2.35
CA ALA A 228 6.72 24.11 -1.03
C ALA A 228 8.03 23.99 -0.25
N ALA A 229 9.14 23.73 -0.94
CA ALA A 229 10.45 23.61 -0.32
C ALA A 229 10.92 24.94 0.31
N GLY A 230 10.64 26.08 -0.34
CA GLY A 230 11.05 27.38 0.19
C GLY A 230 12.54 27.47 0.53
N GLY A 231 13.39 26.78 -0.26
CA GLY A 231 14.83 26.69 -0.08
C GLY A 231 15.31 25.52 0.82
N LEU A 232 14.43 24.75 1.42
CA LEU A 232 14.80 23.53 2.15
C LEU A 232 15.22 22.41 1.18
N PRO A 233 16.10 21.50 1.59
CA PRO A 233 16.41 20.30 0.82
C PRO A 233 15.17 19.44 0.55
N VAL A 234 15.09 18.83 -0.63
CA VAL A 234 14.04 17.91 -1.02
C VAL A 234 14.57 16.48 -1.02
N ILE A 235 14.05 15.65 -0.15
CA ILE A 235 14.36 14.22 -0.07
C ILE A 235 13.31 13.43 -0.84
N HIS A 236 13.74 12.61 -1.79
CA HIS A 236 12.86 11.75 -2.56
C HIS A 236 12.91 10.32 -2.05
N VAL A 237 11.78 9.75 -1.67
CA VAL A 237 11.63 8.31 -1.44
C VAL A 237 11.06 7.67 -2.69
N TYR A 238 11.69 6.60 -3.14
CA TYR A 238 11.31 5.96 -4.40
C TYR A 238 10.67 4.60 -4.18
N ASP A 239 9.54 4.37 -4.85
CA ASP A 239 9.09 3.00 -5.11
C ASP A 239 9.96 2.35 -6.21
N LYS A 240 10.01 1.02 -6.23
CA LYS A 240 10.78 0.24 -7.23
C LYS A 240 10.38 0.56 -8.66
N GLY A 241 9.12 0.93 -8.88
CA GLY A 241 8.51 1.22 -10.16
C GLY A 241 8.44 2.71 -10.51
N SER A 242 8.80 3.62 -9.61
CA SER A 242 8.69 5.06 -9.84
C SER A 242 9.49 5.47 -11.09
N PRO A 243 8.86 6.17 -12.06
CA PRO A 243 9.51 6.54 -13.31
C PRO A 243 10.69 7.49 -13.12
N HIS A 244 10.71 8.26 -12.05
CA HIS A 244 11.75 9.23 -11.67
C HIS A 244 12.79 8.67 -10.68
N ALA A 245 12.74 7.38 -10.36
CA ALA A 245 13.64 6.78 -9.37
C ALA A 245 15.12 6.87 -9.78
N LYS A 246 15.91 7.58 -8.97
CA LYS A 246 17.37 7.64 -9.08
C LYS A 246 17.98 6.42 -8.38
N LYS A 247 18.19 5.33 -9.15
CA LYS A 247 18.61 4.03 -8.61
C LYS A 247 20.04 4.01 -8.06
N ASP A 248 20.82 5.03 -8.33
CA ASP A 248 22.18 5.24 -7.85
C ASP A 248 22.24 6.12 -6.60
N SER A 249 21.12 6.72 -6.20
CA SER A 249 21.06 7.54 -4.99
C SER A 249 20.86 6.69 -3.71
N PRO A 250 21.32 7.18 -2.54
CA PRO A 250 21.10 6.52 -1.25
C PRO A 250 19.62 6.36 -0.92
N GLU A 251 18.80 7.33 -1.32
CA GLU A 251 17.34 7.34 -1.05
C GLU A 251 16.61 6.18 -1.75
N TYR A 252 17.17 5.67 -2.86
CA TYR A 252 16.63 4.48 -3.51
C TYR A 252 16.69 3.23 -2.61
N LEU A 253 17.60 3.20 -1.66
CA LEU A 253 17.80 2.08 -0.73
C LEU A 253 16.91 2.18 0.51
N THR A 254 16.15 3.26 0.67
CA THR A 254 15.23 3.46 1.80
C THR A 254 14.31 2.24 1.97
N HIS A 255 14.38 1.62 3.14
CA HIS A 255 13.52 0.49 3.53
C HIS A 255 12.35 0.97 4.41
N PRO A 256 11.34 0.12 4.72
CA PRO A 256 10.13 0.58 5.40
C PRO A 256 10.37 1.31 6.74
N GLY A 257 11.35 0.90 7.55
CA GLY A 257 11.66 1.60 8.80
C GLY A 257 12.20 3.01 8.58
N GLU A 258 13.05 3.19 7.56
CA GLU A 258 13.56 4.52 7.18
C GLU A 258 12.47 5.38 6.55
N PHE A 259 11.57 4.77 5.77
CA PHE A 259 10.37 5.44 5.26
C PHE A 259 9.55 6.05 6.39
N LEU A 260 9.26 5.28 7.43
CA LEU A 260 8.52 5.76 8.61
C LEU A 260 9.25 6.92 9.30
N TYR A 261 10.57 6.80 9.47
CA TYR A 261 11.39 7.86 10.06
C TYR A 261 11.30 9.15 9.25
N LEU A 262 11.46 9.05 7.92
CA LEU A 262 11.42 10.20 7.03
C LEU A 262 10.07 10.92 7.07
N PHE A 263 8.96 10.17 7.08
CA PHE A 263 7.62 10.76 7.22
C PHE A 263 7.42 11.44 8.57
N ALA A 264 7.90 10.82 9.66
CA ALA A 264 7.75 11.36 11.00
C ALA A 264 8.55 12.66 11.24
N HIS A 265 9.65 12.89 10.49
CA HIS A 265 10.55 14.02 10.72
C HIS A 265 10.54 15.07 9.60
N ALA A 266 9.78 14.88 8.53
CA ALA A 266 9.65 15.87 7.46
C ALA A 266 8.99 17.17 7.98
N ASP A 267 9.42 18.32 7.45
CA ASP A 267 8.75 19.62 7.68
C ASP A 267 7.47 19.76 6.85
N PHE A 268 7.48 19.22 5.64
CA PHE A 268 6.35 19.19 4.75
C PHE A 268 6.44 17.99 3.81
N ILE A 269 5.30 17.48 3.32
CA ILE A 269 5.27 16.29 2.49
C ILE A 269 4.51 16.57 1.19
N CYS A 270 5.08 16.14 0.05
CA CYS A 270 4.42 16.12 -1.26
C CYS A 270 4.27 14.66 -1.71
N THR A 271 3.05 14.24 -2.04
CA THR A 271 2.81 12.83 -2.39
C THR A 271 1.63 12.64 -3.35
N ASP A 272 1.71 11.63 -4.24
CA ASP A 272 0.59 11.11 -5.03
C ASP A 272 0.14 9.72 -4.55
N SER A 273 0.62 9.31 -3.37
CA SER A 273 0.37 7.99 -2.79
C SER A 273 -0.66 8.05 -1.68
N PHE A 274 -1.62 7.12 -1.69
CA PHE A 274 -2.55 6.93 -0.58
C PHE A 274 -1.79 6.73 0.74
N HIS A 275 -0.80 5.86 0.78
CA HIS A 275 -0.01 5.63 1.99
C HIS A 275 0.83 6.86 2.39
N GLY A 276 1.28 7.65 1.40
CA GLY A 276 1.92 8.93 1.67
C GLY A 276 0.99 9.89 2.41
N ALA A 277 -0.24 10.06 1.93
CA ALA A 277 -1.26 10.88 2.61
C ALA A 277 -1.63 10.31 3.99
N ALA A 278 -1.85 8.98 4.08
CA ALA A 278 -2.21 8.33 5.33
C ALA A 278 -1.13 8.51 6.42
N PHE A 279 0.15 8.32 6.12
CA PHE A 279 1.23 8.55 7.07
C PHE A 279 1.43 10.04 7.39
N SER A 280 1.22 10.94 6.42
CA SER A 280 1.23 12.39 6.68
C SER A 280 0.18 12.77 7.74
N ILE A 281 -1.04 12.30 7.57
CA ILE A 281 -2.14 12.51 8.52
C ILE A 281 -1.82 11.86 9.86
N ASN A 282 -1.39 10.62 9.86
CA ASN A 282 -1.12 9.87 11.09
C ASN A 282 0.00 10.51 11.93
N PHE A 283 1.08 10.96 11.29
CA PHE A 283 2.18 11.65 11.97
C PHE A 283 1.94 13.15 12.22
N GLY A 284 0.76 13.66 11.86
CA GLY A 284 0.43 15.07 12.04
C GLY A 284 1.32 16.01 11.21
N LYS A 285 1.61 15.65 9.96
CA LYS A 285 2.46 16.45 9.08
C LYS A 285 1.63 17.25 8.09
N ASN A 286 2.03 18.49 7.85
CA ASN A 286 1.49 19.27 6.75
C ASN A 286 1.94 18.67 5.43
N PHE A 287 1.03 18.59 4.47
CA PHE A 287 1.29 17.93 3.20
C PHE A 287 0.43 18.47 2.05
N LEU A 288 0.80 18.12 0.82
CA LEU A 288 -0.05 18.20 -0.37
C LEU A 288 -0.16 16.84 -1.04
N ALA A 289 -1.38 16.46 -1.37
CA ALA A 289 -1.70 15.27 -2.14
C ALA A 289 -1.92 15.64 -3.61
N PHE A 290 -1.16 15.03 -4.50
CA PHE A 290 -1.17 15.27 -5.95
C PHE A 290 -1.91 14.15 -6.68
N ARG A 291 -2.65 14.50 -7.75
CA ARG A 291 -3.25 13.50 -8.62
C ARG A 291 -2.18 12.75 -9.39
N ARG A 292 -2.20 11.41 -9.33
CA ARG A 292 -1.19 10.60 -10.01
C ARG A 292 -1.25 10.79 -11.52
N LYS A 293 -0.12 11.14 -12.10
CA LYS A 293 0.06 11.26 -13.56
C LYS A 293 0.69 9.97 -14.09
N GLN A 294 -0.18 8.99 -14.36
CA GLN A 294 0.22 7.70 -14.93
C GLN A 294 -0.96 7.13 -15.73
N SER A 295 -0.74 6.81 -17.01
CA SER A 295 -1.78 6.28 -17.88
C SER A 295 -2.44 5.03 -17.31
N GLY A 296 -3.76 4.99 -17.31
CA GLY A 296 -4.57 3.88 -16.79
C GLY A 296 -4.71 3.83 -15.27
N MET A 297 -4.23 4.87 -14.54
CA MET A 297 -4.33 4.94 -13.07
C MET A 297 -5.00 6.23 -12.56
N GLU A 298 -5.63 6.96 -13.47
CA GLU A 298 -6.29 8.24 -13.16
C GLU A 298 -7.41 8.07 -12.11
N ASN A 299 -8.12 6.96 -12.14
CA ASN A 299 -9.25 6.67 -11.23
C ASN A 299 -8.82 6.22 -9.82
N MET A 300 -7.52 6.08 -9.57
CA MET A 300 -7.04 5.63 -8.25
C MET A 300 -6.99 6.72 -7.18
N PHE A 301 -7.27 7.97 -7.53
CA PHE A 301 -7.18 9.11 -6.60
C PHE A 301 -8.36 9.15 -5.62
N GLY A 302 -9.50 8.57 -5.96
CA GLY A 302 -10.71 8.55 -5.11
C GLY A 302 -10.46 8.05 -3.69
N ARG A 303 -9.48 7.17 -3.47
CA ARG A 303 -9.07 6.71 -2.14
C ARG A 303 -8.45 7.82 -1.28
N ILE A 304 -7.66 8.69 -1.89
CA ILE A 304 -7.08 9.85 -1.22
C ILE A 304 -8.19 10.87 -0.96
N GLU A 305 -9.05 11.14 -1.93
CA GLU A 305 -10.20 12.04 -1.79
C GLU A 305 -11.11 11.59 -0.63
N SER A 306 -11.47 10.31 -0.55
CA SER A 306 -12.28 9.76 0.55
C SER A 306 -11.58 9.94 1.91
N LEU A 307 -10.30 9.63 2.01
CA LEU A 307 -9.54 9.81 3.25
C LEU A 307 -9.50 11.29 3.68
N LEU A 308 -9.24 12.20 2.75
CA LEU A 308 -9.15 13.64 3.04
C LEU A 308 -10.52 14.23 3.37
N ALA A 309 -11.59 13.79 2.73
CA ALA A 309 -12.96 14.20 3.06
C ALA A 309 -13.32 13.77 4.49
N ASN A 310 -13.08 12.52 4.84
CA ASN A 310 -13.39 11.95 6.15
C ASN A 310 -12.56 12.57 7.29
N THR A 311 -11.37 13.08 6.99
CA THR A 311 -10.53 13.79 7.96
C THR A 311 -10.71 15.31 7.93
N GLY A 312 -11.42 15.86 6.93
CA GLY A 312 -11.65 17.30 6.78
C GLY A 312 -10.47 18.05 6.18
N LEU A 313 -9.66 17.37 5.35
CA LEU A 313 -8.42 17.87 4.77
C LEU A 313 -8.47 18.01 3.23
N THR A 314 -9.65 18.21 2.66
CA THR A 314 -9.82 18.34 1.20
C THR A 314 -9.04 19.50 0.59
N ASN A 315 -8.76 20.56 1.38
CA ASN A 315 -7.91 21.68 0.98
C ASN A 315 -6.41 21.31 0.85
N HIS A 316 -6.02 20.08 1.20
CA HIS A 316 -4.68 19.53 0.99
C HIS A 316 -4.53 18.76 -0.33
N ILE A 317 -5.55 18.77 -1.19
CA ILE A 317 -5.44 18.29 -2.57
C ILE A 317 -4.84 19.41 -3.42
N TYR A 318 -3.75 19.11 -4.14
CA TYR A 318 -3.13 20.06 -5.02
C TYR A 318 -4.03 20.38 -6.22
N GLU A 319 -4.30 21.67 -6.40
CA GLU A 319 -4.95 22.25 -7.57
C GLU A 319 -4.06 23.35 -8.13
N SER A 320 -4.02 23.48 -9.48
CA SER A 320 -3.20 24.50 -10.14
C SER A 320 -3.59 25.91 -9.68
N GLY A 321 -2.59 26.71 -9.32
CA GLY A 321 -2.78 28.10 -8.86
C GLY A 321 -3.20 28.25 -7.38
N MET A 322 -3.30 27.15 -6.62
CA MET A 322 -3.58 27.24 -5.19
C MET A 322 -2.35 27.72 -4.39
N LYS A 323 -2.58 28.19 -3.16
CA LYS A 323 -1.51 28.41 -2.16
C LYS A 323 -0.83 27.08 -1.84
N ILE A 324 0.45 26.94 -2.15
CA ILE A 324 1.19 25.67 -2.08
C ILE A 324 1.34 25.13 -0.65
N ARG A 325 1.47 26.01 0.35
CA ARG A 325 1.36 25.60 1.74
C ARG A 325 -0.03 26.01 2.24
N PRO A 326 -0.98 25.06 2.30
CA PRO A 326 -2.29 25.32 2.88
C PRO A 326 -2.18 25.75 4.34
N ASP A 327 -3.27 26.21 4.92
CA ASP A 327 -3.28 26.57 6.33
C ASP A 327 -2.92 25.34 7.19
N GLU A 328 -2.34 25.61 8.37
CA GLU A 328 -1.92 24.52 9.27
C GLU A 328 -3.09 23.60 9.61
N ILE A 329 -2.79 22.31 9.66
CA ILE A 329 -3.77 21.29 10.00
C ILE A 329 -4.22 21.49 11.45
N ASN A 330 -5.52 21.57 11.66
CA ASN A 330 -6.08 21.46 13.01
C ASN A 330 -5.95 20.00 13.50
N HIS A 331 -4.80 19.70 14.09
CA HIS A 331 -4.46 18.34 14.53
C HIS A 331 -5.44 17.77 15.55
N GLU A 332 -6.02 18.61 16.42
CA GLU A 332 -7.01 18.17 17.40
C GLU A 332 -8.27 17.64 16.71
N SER A 333 -8.83 18.41 15.78
CA SER A 333 -10.01 17.99 15.01
C SER A 333 -9.75 16.74 14.18
N VAL A 334 -8.59 16.65 13.51
CA VAL A 334 -8.21 15.47 12.73
C VAL A 334 -8.05 14.25 13.63
N ASN A 335 -7.38 14.39 14.77
CA ASN A 335 -7.19 13.29 15.71
C ASN A 335 -8.50 12.78 16.29
N GLN A 336 -9.45 13.67 16.65
CA GLN A 336 -10.78 13.27 17.10
C GLN A 336 -11.52 12.43 16.06
N LYS A 337 -11.49 12.84 14.79
CA LYS A 337 -12.08 12.05 13.68
C LYS A 337 -11.39 10.71 13.50
N LEU A 338 -10.04 10.69 13.52
CA LEU A 338 -9.29 9.43 13.40
C LEU A 338 -9.58 8.47 14.55
N GLU A 339 -9.69 8.95 15.80
CA GLU A 339 -10.01 8.08 16.94
C GLU A 339 -11.40 7.44 16.77
N SER A 340 -12.42 8.24 16.42
CA SER A 340 -13.75 7.70 16.15
C SER A 340 -13.74 6.63 15.04
N MET A 341 -12.98 6.87 13.95
CA MET A 341 -12.84 5.91 12.86
C MET A 341 -12.02 4.66 13.29
N ARG A 342 -11.01 4.82 14.15
CA ARG A 342 -10.25 3.71 14.75
C ARG A 342 -11.15 2.81 15.58
N GLU A 343 -11.95 3.41 16.47
CA GLU A 343 -12.91 2.68 17.32
C GLU A 343 -13.88 1.86 16.48
N SER A 344 -14.51 2.48 15.48
CA SER A 344 -15.40 1.79 14.54
C SER A 344 -14.71 0.65 13.81
N SER A 345 -13.47 0.87 13.36
CA SER A 345 -12.68 -0.14 12.63
C SER A 345 -12.26 -1.30 13.54
N MET A 346 -11.90 -1.01 14.78
CA MET A 346 -11.56 -2.02 15.77
C MET A 346 -12.80 -2.83 16.19
N GLN A 347 -13.96 -2.17 16.28
CA GLN A 347 -15.23 -2.83 16.55
C GLN A 347 -15.60 -3.83 15.44
N TYR A 348 -15.44 -3.44 14.17
CA TYR A 348 -15.61 -4.37 13.06
C TYR A 348 -14.77 -5.64 13.21
N LEU A 349 -13.48 -5.49 13.57
CA LEU A 349 -12.60 -6.64 13.78
C LEU A 349 -13.05 -7.50 14.96
N ARG A 350 -13.42 -6.89 16.11
CA ARG A 350 -13.93 -7.65 17.27
C ARG A 350 -15.16 -8.49 16.92
N GLU A 351 -16.10 -7.90 16.18
CA GLU A 351 -17.32 -8.59 15.74
C GLU A 351 -17.03 -9.74 14.78
N CYS A 352 -16.10 -9.53 13.82
CA CYS A 352 -15.67 -10.58 12.89
C CYS A 352 -14.96 -11.74 13.62
N LEU A 353 -14.12 -11.41 14.61
CA LEU A 353 -13.36 -12.36 15.43
C LEU A 353 -14.18 -12.94 16.59
N LYS A 354 -15.45 -12.52 16.75
CA LYS A 354 -16.35 -12.95 17.83
C LYS A 354 -15.75 -12.77 19.23
N LEU A 355 -14.96 -11.71 19.41
CA LEU A 355 -14.45 -11.33 20.72
C LEU A 355 -15.60 -10.76 21.56
N LYS A 356 -15.63 -11.14 22.84
CA LYS A 356 -16.54 -10.50 23.82
C LYS A 356 -16.00 -9.10 24.11
N GLU A 357 -16.91 -8.17 24.34
CA GLU A 357 -16.59 -6.82 24.81
C GLU A 357 -15.92 -6.83 26.17
#